data_d0fe71ae847baa98cf7dc797bdbdafbe
#
_entry.id   d0fe71ae847baa98cf7dc797bdbdafbe
#
_cell.length_a   1.000
_cell.length_b   1.000
_cell.length_c   1.000
_cell.angle_alpha   90.00
_cell.angle_beta   90.00
_cell.angle_gamma   90.00
#
_symmetry.space_group_name_H-M   'P 1'
#
loop_
_entity.id
_entity.type
_entity.pdbx_description
1 polymer ?
#
loop_
_entity_poly.entity_id
_entity_poly.type
_entity_poly.pdbx_seq_one_letter_code
_entity_poly.pdbx_strand_id
1 'polypeptide(L)'
;MNTDTKILFTDLDGTLLNDQKQISEGNLAAIHMALEKGHKIVISTGRALTSAKKLAQTLGLTMPGCYIIAFNGACIYDIHEKKVIFSETIPVDYVCHLFDEAHRLGIQIQTYDDTQVLTESENDNLFRYCHNTGMEYKVISSVHSELVSSPYKVLAIDYQHHESLVQFQEQICTWAEGKVDSYFSCDELLEIVAPGISKGNAIIRLCEQLQIPPEATISAGDADNDISMLQTTHTSVVMKNADPHMHAYATYITEQDNNHDGVAEAIYKFML
;
A
#
# COMPACT_ATOMS: atom_id res chain seq x y z
N MET A 1 11.86 20.55 -19.60
CA MET A 1 11.42 19.94 -18.33
C MET A 1 12.30 20.46 -17.23
N ASN A 2 11.75 20.78 -16.06
CA ASN A 2 12.55 21.31 -14.97
C ASN A 2 13.41 20.14 -14.44
N THR A 3 14.73 20.20 -14.58
CA THR A 3 15.67 19.13 -14.20
C THR A 3 15.75 18.90 -12.69
N ASP A 4 15.08 19.74 -11.89
CA ASP A 4 15.10 19.72 -10.42
C ASP A 4 13.85 19.12 -9.78
N THR A 5 12.90 18.58 -10.57
CA THR A 5 11.68 17.98 -10.02
C THR A 5 12.01 16.68 -9.30
N LYS A 6 11.73 16.62 -8.00
CA LYS A 6 11.85 15.42 -7.16
C LYS A 6 10.49 14.81 -6.91
N ILE A 7 10.47 13.52 -6.56
CA ILE A 7 9.26 12.78 -6.22
C ILE A 7 9.46 12.05 -4.90
N LEU A 8 8.52 12.24 -3.96
CA LEU A 8 8.47 11.52 -2.70
C LEU A 8 7.37 10.46 -2.74
N PHE A 9 7.72 9.24 -2.44
CA PHE A 9 6.81 8.13 -2.17
C PHE A 9 6.74 7.92 -0.66
N THR A 10 5.61 8.13 -0.06
CA THR A 10 5.44 7.96 1.39
C THR A 10 4.40 6.90 1.69
N ASP A 11 4.72 5.97 2.59
CA ASP A 11 3.69 5.15 3.20
C ASP A 11 2.76 6.00 4.07
N LEU A 12 1.65 5.43 4.49
CA LEU A 12 0.63 6.09 5.30
C LEU A 12 0.76 5.74 6.78
N ASP A 13 0.55 4.46 7.11
CA ASP A 13 0.34 4.01 8.48
C ASP A 13 1.68 3.80 9.19
N GLY A 14 1.99 4.58 10.21
CA GLY A 14 3.30 4.57 10.87
C GLY A 14 4.35 5.46 10.18
N THR A 15 4.01 6.08 9.05
CA THR A 15 4.91 6.98 8.30
C THR A 15 4.32 8.38 8.19
N LEU A 16 3.37 8.63 7.27
CA LEU A 16 2.76 9.94 7.09
C LEU A 16 1.71 10.26 8.14
N LEU A 17 1.00 9.24 8.61
CA LEU A 17 -0.06 9.35 9.62
C LEU A 17 0.48 9.05 11.01
N ASN A 18 0.04 9.87 11.97
CA ASN A 18 0.27 9.62 13.39
C ASN A 18 -0.58 8.44 13.90
N ASP A 19 -0.42 8.09 15.18
CA ASP A 19 -1.16 6.97 15.81
C ASP A 19 -2.67 7.18 15.86
N GLN A 20 -3.14 8.45 15.75
CA GLN A 20 -4.55 8.80 15.64
C GLN A 20 -5.07 8.78 14.20
N LYS A 21 -4.27 8.27 13.25
CA LYS A 21 -4.57 8.23 11.81
C LYS A 21 -4.82 9.59 11.18
N GLN A 22 -4.12 10.60 11.68
CA GLN A 22 -4.16 11.98 11.19
C GLN A 22 -2.79 12.40 10.66
N ILE A 23 -2.76 13.31 9.69
CA ILE A 23 -1.52 13.98 9.31
C ILE A 23 -1.27 15.15 10.24
N SER A 24 -0.02 15.35 10.64
CA SER A 24 0.38 16.52 11.41
C SER A 24 0.39 17.79 10.56
N GLU A 25 0.24 18.94 11.20
CA GLU A 25 0.30 20.24 10.49
C GLU A 25 1.67 20.46 9.85
N GLY A 26 2.76 20.01 10.48
CA GLY A 26 4.11 20.13 9.95
C GLY A 26 4.33 19.29 8.70
N ASN A 27 3.88 18.02 8.70
CA ASN A 27 3.93 17.16 7.51
C ASN A 27 3.12 17.77 6.36
N LEU A 28 1.92 18.27 6.64
CA LEU A 28 1.05 18.86 5.62
C LEU A 28 1.66 20.13 5.03
N ALA A 29 2.21 21.01 5.87
CA ALA A 29 2.87 22.24 5.42
C ALA A 29 4.08 21.94 4.53
N ALA A 30 4.94 20.98 4.92
CA ALA A 30 6.10 20.58 4.12
C ALA A 30 5.70 20.00 2.75
N ILE A 31 4.65 19.19 2.71
CA ILE A 31 4.09 18.65 1.47
C ILE A 31 3.61 19.77 0.55
N HIS A 32 2.85 20.74 1.07
CA HIS A 32 2.38 21.86 0.25
C HIS A 32 3.55 22.70 -0.30
N MET A 33 4.59 22.97 0.49
CA MET A 33 5.78 23.68 0.03
C MET A 33 6.51 22.90 -1.09
N ALA A 34 6.59 21.57 -0.99
CA ALA A 34 7.18 20.74 -2.04
C ALA A 34 6.37 20.80 -3.33
N LEU A 35 5.04 20.70 -3.25
CA LEU A 35 4.14 20.81 -4.41
C LEU A 35 4.20 22.19 -5.06
N GLU A 36 4.26 23.27 -4.30
CA GLU A 36 4.42 24.64 -4.81
C GLU A 36 5.73 24.84 -5.59
N LYS A 37 6.81 24.13 -5.20
CA LYS A 37 8.08 24.10 -5.96
C LYS A 37 8.02 23.18 -7.20
N GLY A 38 6.90 22.52 -7.46
CA GLY A 38 6.71 21.65 -8.62
C GLY A 38 7.21 20.21 -8.39
N HIS A 39 7.53 19.84 -7.15
CA HIS A 39 7.83 18.46 -6.77
C HIS A 39 6.56 17.63 -6.75
N LYS A 40 6.69 16.31 -6.63
CA LYS A 40 5.57 15.37 -6.65
C LYS A 40 5.50 14.58 -5.35
N ILE A 41 4.27 14.27 -4.93
CA ILE A 41 3.99 13.50 -3.72
C ILE A 41 3.12 12.31 -4.08
N VAL A 42 3.53 11.14 -3.66
CA VAL A 42 2.85 9.87 -3.92
C VAL A 42 2.55 9.18 -2.59
N ILE A 43 1.27 8.97 -2.33
CA ILE A 43 0.82 8.09 -1.25
C ILE A 43 1.00 6.66 -1.75
N SER A 44 1.85 5.85 -1.09
CA SER A 44 2.13 4.46 -1.45
C SER A 44 1.65 3.52 -0.34
N THR A 45 0.53 2.82 -0.53
CA THR A 45 -0.16 2.13 0.55
C THR A 45 -0.71 0.76 0.14
N GLY A 46 -0.83 -0.16 1.13
CA GLY A 46 -1.59 -1.41 0.98
C GLY A 46 -3.11 -1.23 1.00
N ARG A 47 -3.61 -0.04 1.35
CA ARG A 47 -5.05 0.26 1.40
C ARG A 47 -5.68 0.21 0.01
N ALA A 48 -7.00 -0.06 0.00
CA ALA A 48 -7.81 0.06 -1.21
C ALA A 48 -7.82 1.50 -1.76
N LEU A 49 -7.93 1.64 -3.08
CA LEU A 49 -7.91 2.93 -3.76
C LEU A 49 -8.97 3.89 -3.23
N THR A 50 -10.18 3.41 -2.96
CA THR A 50 -11.30 4.22 -2.40
C THR A 50 -10.95 4.79 -1.03
N SER A 51 -10.33 4.00 -0.14
CA SER A 51 -9.87 4.45 1.17
C SER A 51 -8.76 5.48 1.03
N ALA A 52 -7.76 5.22 0.19
CA ALA A 52 -6.64 6.14 -0.05
C ALA A 52 -7.12 7.46 -0.70
N LYS A 53 -8.07 7.43 -1.63
CA LYS A 53 -8.69 8.63 -2.23
C LYS A 53 -9.43 9.47 -1.20
N LYS A 54 -10.25 8.85 -0.35
CA LYS A 54 -10.98 9.54 0.72
C LYS A 54 -10.00 10.25 1.67
N LEU A 55 -8.93 9.55 2.03
CA LEU A 55 -7.89 10.14 2.87
C LEU A 55 -7.18 11.30 2.18
N ALA A 56 -6.73 11.13 0.92
CA ALA A 56 -6.07 12.20 0.16
C ALA A 56 -6.96 13.46 0.04
N GLN A 57 -8.27 13.29 -0.16
CA GLN A 57 -9.22 14.39 -0.17
C GLN A 57 -9.31 15.09 1.19
N THR A 58 -9.41 14.33 2.28
CA THR A 58 -9.44 14.87 3.64
C THR A 58 -8.17 15.66 3.97
N LEU A 59 -7.02 15.22 3.46
CA LEU A 59 -5.72 15.86 3.63
C LEU A 59 -5.47 17.04 2.66
N GLY A 60 -6.41 17.34 1.74
CA GLY A 60 -6.23 18.39 0.73
C GLY A 60 -5.20 18.07 -0.35
N LEU A 61 -4.76 16.81 -0.48
CA LEU A 61 -3.76 16.36 -1.45
C LEU A 61 -4.42 16.06 -2.81
N THR A 62 -5.02 17.10 -3.42
CA THR A 62 -5.76 16.98 -4.69
C THR A 62 -5.17 17.85 -5.82
N MET A 63 -4.04 18.47 -5.56
CA MET A 63 -3.33 19.34 -6.51
C MET A 63 -2.59 18.55 -7.60
N PRO A 64 -2.21 19.21 -8.72
CA PRO A 64 -1.30 18.61 -9.69
C PRO A 64 0.00 18.15 -9.03
N GLY A 65 0.43 16.93 -9.35
CA GLY A 65 1.62 16.32 -8.76
C GLY A 65 1.35 15.38 -7.59
N CYS A 66 0.07 15.18 -7.22
CA CYS A 66 -0.34 14.22 -6.21
C CYS A 66 -0.81 12.91 -6.86
N TYR A 67 -0.27 11.77 -6.41
CA TYR A 67 -0.61 10.44 -6.91
C TYR A 67 -0.88 9.48 -5.76
N ILE A 68 -1.54 8.36 -6.07
CA ILE A 68 -1.72 7.23 -5.17
C ILE A 68 -1.19 5.96 -5.84
N ILE A 69 -0.39 5.21 -5.12
CA ILE A 69 -0.10 3.80 -5.35
C ILE A 69 -0.90 3.04 -4.29
N ALA A 70 -1.94 2.33 -4.73
CA ALA A 70 -2.86 1.57 -3.87
C ALA A 70 -2.64 0.06 -4.02
N PHE A 71 -3.18 -0.74 -3.08
CA PHE A 71 -3.09 -2.20 -3.10
C PHE A 71 -1.64 -2.69 -3.25
N ASN A 72 -0.70 -2.07 -2.53
CA ASN A 72 0.74 -2.36 -2.59
C ASN A 72 1.35 -2.30 -4.01
N GLY A 73 0.79 -1.50 -4.91
CA GLY A 73 1.33 -1.32 -6.26
C GLY A 73 0.42 -1.81 -7.38
N ALA A 74 -0.69 -2.51 -7.06
CA ALA A 74 -1.61 -3.03 -8.09
C ALA A 74 -2.40 -1.94 -8.80
N CYS A 75 -2.51 -0.73 -8.25
CA CYS A 75 -3.18 0.39 -8.87
C CYS A 75 -2.40 1.69 -8.67
N ILE A 76 -2.16 2.43 -9.75
CA ILE A 76 -1.58 3.78 -9.73
C ILE A 76 -2.65 4.76 -10.21
N TYR A 77 -2.89 5.81 -9.44
CA TYR A 77 -3.96 6.77 -9.68
C TYR A 77 -3.42 8.22 -9.62
N ASP A 78 -3.74 9.00 -10.65
CA ASP A 78 -3.54 10.46 -10.64
C ASP A 78 -4.75 11.11 -9.94
N ILE A 79 -4.48 11.78 -8.82
CA ILE A 79 -5.56 12.36 -8.00
C ILE A 79 -6.15 13.59 -8.69
N HIS A 80 -5.31 14.42 -9.31
CA HIS A 80 -5.75 15.65 -9.97
C HIS A 80 -6.55 15.35 -11.23
N GLU A 81 -6.01 14.53 -12.13
CA GLU A 81 -6.64 14.12 -13.37
C GLU A 81 -7.79 13.11 -13.16
N LYS A 82 -7.92 12.58 -11.93
CA LYS A 82 -8.93 11.56 -11.57
C LYS A 82 -8.86 10.33 -12.46
N LYS A 83 -7.66 9.86 -12.78
CA LYS A 83 -7.41 8.82 -13.77
C LYS A 83 -6.55 7.69 -13.19
N VAL A 84 -6.96 6.45 -13.47
CA VAL A 84 -6.10 5.28 -13.28
C VAL A 84 -5.00 5.31 -14.34
N ILE A 85 -3.74 5.31 -13.91
CA ILE A 85 -2.55 5.31 -14.75
C ILE A 85 -2.16 3.86 -15.08
N PHE A 86 -2.22 3.00 -14.08
CA PHE A 86 -1.89 1.58 -14.16
C PHE A 86 -2.83 0.79 -13.26
N SER A 87 -3.20 -0.40 -13.71
CA SER A 87 -3.91 -1.36 -12.88
C SER A 87 -3.56 -2.79 -13.30
N GLU A 88 -3.35 -3.67 -12.32
CA GLU A 88 -3.15 -5.09 -12.50
C GLU A 88 -4.04 -5.84 -11.52
N THR A 89 -4.75 -6.86 -11.97
CA THR A 89 -5.77 -7.55 -11.18
C THR A 89 -5.55 -9.05 -11.19
N ILE A 90 -6.10 -9.75 -10.20
CA ILE A 90 -6.05 -11.20 -10.11
C ILE A 90 -7.24 -11.78 -10.90
N PRO A 91 -7.04 -12.71 -11.84
CA PRO A 91 -8.14 -13.39 -12.52
C PRO A 91 -9.15 -14.02 -11.55
N VAL A 92 -10.45 -13.92 -11.86
CA VAL A 92 -11.53 -14.41 -10.96
C VAL A 92 -11.37 -15.89 -10.62
N ASP A 93 -10.97 -16.74 -11.57
CA ASP A 93 -10.73 -18.17 -11.35
C ASP A 93 -9.57 -18.43 -10.36
N TYR A 94 -8.57 -17.56 -10.29
CA TYR A 94 -7.50 -17.66 -9.29
C TYR A 94 -8.02 -17.25 -7.90
N VAL A 95 -8.87 -16.24 -7.84
CA VAL A 95 -9.53 -15.84 -6.58
C VAL A 95 -10.40 -16.99 -6.05
N CYS A 96 -11.20 -17.63 -6.92
CA CYS A 96 -12.00 -18.78 -6.56
C CYS A 96 -11.15 -19.91 -5.97
N HIS A 97 -10.03 -20.24 -6.61
CA HIS A 97 -9.12 -21.27 -6.11
C HIS A 97 -8.54 -20.91 -4.71
N LEU A 98 -8.14 -19.65 -4.51
CA LEU A 98 -7.61 -19.20 -3.23
C LEU A 98 -8.66 -19.29 -2.11
N PHE A 99 -9.91 -18.94 -2.39
CA PHE A 99 -11.01 -19.09 -1.43
C PHE A 99 -11.27 -20.56 -1.11
N ASP A 100 -11.28 -21.45 -2.10
CA ASP A 100 -11.45 -22.90 -1.89
C ASP A 100 -10.36 -23.46 -0.97
N GLU A 101 -9.09 -23.09 -1.19
CA GLU A 101 -7.97 -23.55 -0.36
C GLU A 101 -8.03 -22.98 1.06
N ALA A 102 -8.37 -21.69 1.22
CA ALA A 102 -8.53 -21.08 2.54
C ALA A 102 -9.66 -21.73 3.34
N HIS A 103 -10.79 -22.03 2.71
CA HIS A 103 -11.92 -22.74 3.35
C HIS A 103 -11.53 -24.14 3.85
N ARG A 104 -10.70 -24.88 3.09
CA ARG A 104 -10.22 -26.20 3.53
C ARG A 104 -9.40 -26.14 4.81
N LEU A 105 -8.71 -25.01 5.03
CA LEU A 105 -7.90 -24.78 6.23
C LEU A 105 -8.63 -23.98 7.33
N GLY A 106 -9.88 -23.56 7.07
CA GLY A 106 -10.64 -22.75 8.02
C GLY A 106 -10.11 -21.33 8.22
N ILE A 107 -9.44 -20.77 7.20
CA ILE A 107 -8.83 -19.44 7.26
C ILE A 107 -9.81 -18.39 6.75
N GLN A 108 -9.89 -17.26 7.48
CA GLN A 108 -10.61 -16.09 6.98
C GLN A 108 -9.91 -15.54 5.75
N ILE A 109 -10.67 -15.46 4.65
CA ILE A 109 -10.20 -14.89 3.39
C ILE A 109 -11.21 -13.87 2.88
N GLN A 110 -10.69 -12.85 2.22
CA GLN A 110 -11.50 -11.78 1.65
C GLN A 110 -10.86 -11.21 0.40
N THR A 111 -11.68 -10.58 -0.43
CA THR A 111 -11.25 -9.78 -1.57
C THR A 111 -11.97 -8.43 -1.55
N TYR A 112 -11.91 -7.67 -2.65
CA TYR A 112 -12.41 -6.30 -2.69
C TYR A 112 -13.13 -6.04 -4.01
N ASP A 113 -14.23 -5.30 -3.94
CA ASP A 113 -14.69 -4.51 -5.10
C ASP A 113 -14.16 -3.07 -5.00
N ASP A 114 -14.71 -2.16 -5.81
CA ASP A 114 -14.27 -0.76 -5.83
C ASP A 114 -14.58 -0.02 -4.52
N THR A 115 -15.43 -0.53 -3.64
CA THR A 115 -15.98 0.21 -2.50
C THR A 115 -15.82 -0.49 -1.16
N GLN A 116 -15.79 -1.80 -1.12
CA GLN A 116 -15.91 -2.59 0.10
C GLN A 116 -15.13 -3.90 0.04
N VAL A 117 -14.99 -4.52 1.18
CA VAL A 117 -14.52 -5.89 1.34
C VAL A 117 -15.62 -6.86 0.91
N LEU A 118 -15.25 -7.89 0.15
CA LEU A 118 -16.11 -9.04 -0.19
C LEU A 118 -15.59 -10.29 0.50
N THR A 119 -16.44 -10.99 1.22
CA THR A 119 -16.10 -12.23 1.93
C THR A 119 -17.28 -13.19 1.94
N GLU A 120 -17.04 -14.48 2.16
CA GLU A 120 -18.10 -15.51 2.25
C GLU A 120 -18.49 -15.83 3.71
N SER A 121 -17.79 -15.25 4.70
CA SER A 121 -18.06 -15.50 6.11
C SER A 121 -17.84 -14.28 6.98
N GLU A 122 -18.57 -14.19 8.08
CA GLU A 122 -18.39 -13.21 9.15
C GLU A 122 -17.68 -13.87 10.34
N ASN A 123 -16.65 -13.21 10.87
CA ASN A 123 -15.98 -13.61 12.11
C ASN A 123 -15.19 -12.43 12.71
N ASP A 124 -14.56 -12.67 13.85
CA ASP A 124 -13.82 -11.65 14.59
C ASP A 124 -12.64 -11.08 13.79
N ASN A 125 -12.00 -11.87 12.93
CA ASN A 125 -10.90 -11.41 12.06
C ASN A 125 -11.39 -10.35 11.06
N LEU A 126 -12.52 -10.61 10.39
CA LEU A 126 -13.16 -9.64 9.49
C LEU A 126 -13.56 -8.36 10.23
N PHE A 127 -14.24 -8.50 11.37
CA PHE A 127 -14.71 -7.33 12.12
C PHE A 127 -13.55 -6.45 12.59
N ARG A 128 -12.48 -7.06 13.11
CA ARG A 128 -11.26 -6.35 13.52
C ARG A 128 -10.59 -5.65 12.34
N TYR A 129 -10.47 -6.31 11.20
CA TYR A 129 -9.91 -5.72 10.00
C TYR A 129 -10.73 -4.50 9.52
N CYS A 130 -12.04 -4.65 9.38
CA CYS A 130 -12.92 -3.57 8.94
C CYS A 130 -12.93 -2.39 9.92
N HIS A 131 -12.91 -2.67 11.23
CA HIS A 131 -12.79 -1.62 12.25
C HIS A 131 -11.48 -0.83 12.11
N ASN A 132 -10.35 -1.53 11.94
CA ASN A 132 -9.03 -0.90 11.85
C ASN A 132 -8.82 -0.08 10.56
N THR A 133 -9.43 -0.53 9.45
CA THR A 133 -9.27 0.10 8.13
C THR A 133 -10.37 1.10 7.79
N GLY A 134 -11.48 1.09 8.55
CA GLY A 134 -12.68 1.87 8.24
C GLY A 134 -13.39 1.42 6.95
N MET A 135 -13.15 0.17 6.52
CA MET A 135 -13.77 -0.39 5.32
C MET A 135 -15.14 -1.00 5.65
N GLU A 136 -16.11 -0.74 4.77
CA GLU A 136 -17.35 -1.49 4.75
C GLU A 136 -17.11 -2.90 4.19
N TYR A 137 -18.01 -3.84 4.52
CA TYR A 137 -17.93 -5.19 3.96
C TYR A 137 -19.30 -5.68 3.48
N LYS A 138 -19.28 -6.63 2.57
CA LYS A 138 -20.44 -7.38 2.10
C LYS A 138 -20.14 -8.87 2.17
N VAL A 139 -21.04 -9.61 2.82
CA VAL A 139 -21.04 -11.08 2.75
C VAL A 139 -21.73 -11.50 1.46
N ILE A 140 -21.03 -12.30 0.65
CA ILE A 140 -21.54 -12.92 -0.57
C ILE A 140 -21.70 -14.42 -0.37
N SER A 141 -22.61 -15.04 -1.12
CA SER A 141 -22.86 -16.49 -0.99
C SER A 141 -21.67 -17.31 -1.49
N SER A 142 -21.03 -16.86 -2.59
CA SER A 142 -19.83 -17.47 -3.13
C SER A 142 -19.12 -16.55 -4.13
N VAL A 143 -17.77 -16.50 -4.05
CA VAL A 143 -16.94 -15.83 -5.08
C VAL A 143 -17.16 -16.45 -6.46
N HIS A 144 -17.43 -17.76 -6.55
CA HIS A 144 -17.71 -18.45 -7.81
C HIS A 144 -18.93 -17.90 -8.55
N SER A 145 -19.91 -17.37 -7.85
CA SER A 145 -21.17 -16.92 -8.45
C SER A 145 -21.37 -15.41 -8.42
N GLU A 146 -20.75 -14.70 -7.47
CA GLU A 146 -21.01 -13.28 -7.23
C GLU A 146 -19.81 -12.36 -7.53
N LEU A 147 -18.59 -12.88 -7.64
CA LEU A 147 -17.45 -12.07 -8.04
C LEU A 147 -17.46 -11.83 -9.55
N VAL A 148 -17.88 -10.64 -9.95
CA VAL A 148 -18.09 -10.27 -11.37
C VAL A 148 -16.90 -9.58 -12.03
N SER A 149 -15.93 -9.10 -11.24
CA SER A 149 -14.75 -8.40 -11.73
C SER A 149 -13.49 -8.90 -11.04
N SER A 150 -12.40 -8.91 -11.76
CA SER A 150 -11.07 -9.25 -11.22
C SER A 150 -10.62 -8.24 -10.18
N PRO A 151 -10.35 -8.64 -8.93
CA PRO A 151 -9.93 -7.74 -7.87
C PRO A 151 -8.44 -7.44 -7.93
N TYR A 152 -8.00 -6.40 -7.23
CA TYR A 152 -6.59 -6.03 -7.12
C TYR A 152 -5.80 -6.91 -6.17
N LYS A 153 -6.46 -7.46 -5.15
CA LYS A 153 -5.82 -8.35 -4.16
C LYS A 153 -6.82 -9.28 -3.50
N VAL A 154 -6.28 -10.35 -2.94
CA VAL A 154 -6.92 -11.22 -1.96
C VAL A 154 -6.15 -11.08 -0.65
N LEU A 155 -6.82 -11.18 0.49
CA LEU A 155 -6.23 -11.07 1.81
C LEU A 155 -6.69 -12.24 2.67
N ALA A 156 -5.77 -13.04 3.17
CA ALA A 156 -6.02 -14.01 4.23
C ALA A 156 -5.64 -13.42 5.58
N ILE A 157 -6.47 -13.65 6.61
CA ILE A 157 -6.37 -12.97 7.90
C ILE A 157 -6.46 -13.97 9.04
N ASP A 158 -5.51 -13.91 9.97
CA ASP A 158 -5.62 -14.56 11.28
C ASP A 158 -4.87 -13.74 12.34
N TYR A 159 -5.63 -13.06 13.21
CA TYR A 159 -5.08 -12.24 14.29
C TYR A 159 -4.59 -13.04 15.51
N GLN A 160 -4.70 -14.35 15.48
CA GLN A 160 -4.37 -15.21 16.63
C GLN A 160 -3.31 -16.24 16.30
N HIS A 161 -3.26 -16.74 15.06
CA HIS A 161 -2.42 -17.87 14.68
C HIS A 161 -1.67 -17.59 13.37
N HIS A 162 -0.53 -16.91 13.45
CA HIS A 162 0.34 -16.65 12.30
C HIS A 162 0.67 -17.93 11.51
N GLU A 163 0.92 -19.03 12.24
CA GLU A 163 1.28 -20.33 11.65
C GLU A 163 0.22 -20.87 10.68
N SER A 164 -1.07 -20.54 10.89
CA SER A 164 -2.13 -20.94 9.96
C SER A 164 -2.00 -20.25 8.61
N LEU A 165 -1.61 -18.98 8.60
CA LEU A 165 -1.34 -18.23 7.37
C LEU A 165 -0.08 -18.73 6.66
N VAL A 166 0.96 -19.09 7.41
CA VAL A 166 2.18 -19.71 6.86
C VAL A 166 1.83 -21.04 6.20
N GLN A 167 1.05 -21.91 6.85
CA GLN A 167 0.58 -23.16 6.27
C GLN A 167 -0.25 -22.93 4.98
N PHE A 168 -1.10 -21.92 4.98
CA PHE A 168 -1.87 -21.55 3.77
C PHE A 168 -0.95 -21.11 2.63
N GLN A 169 0.03 -20.25 2.91
CA GLN A 169 1.01 -19.82 1.93
C GLN A 169 1.80 -21.02 1.35
N GLU A 170 2.25 -21.93 2.21
CA GLU A 170 2.93 -23.16 1.77
C GLU A 170 2.01 -24.06 0.92
N GLN A 171 0.73 -24.19 1.31
CA GLN A 171 -0.24 -25.01 0.58
C GLN A 171 -0.46 -24.50 -0.85
N ILE A 172 -0.52 -23.19 -1.05
CA ILE A 172 -0.75 -22.63 -2.37
C ILE A 172 0.54 -22.44 -3.19
N CYS A 173 1.75 -22.55 -2.61
CA CYS A 173 3.00 -22.11 -3.21
C CYS A 173 3.26 -22.70 -4.60
N THR A 174 3.06 -24.01 -4.79
CA THR A 174 3.27 -24.68 -6.10
C THR A 174 2.26 -24.23 -7.15
N TRP A 175 1.01 -24.02 -6.76
CA TRP A 175 -0.02 -23.51 -7.66
C TRP A 175 0.18 -22.03 -7.96
N ALA A 176 0.66 -21.26 -7.00
CA ALA A 176 0.85 -19.80 -7.09
C ALA A 176 1.95 -19.41 -8.09
N GLU A 177 2.92 -20.30 -8.37
CA GLU A 177 4.06 -19.99 -9.23
C GLU A 177 3.61 -19.42 -10.59
N GLY A 178 4.03 -18.17 -10.86
CA GLY A 178 3.69 -17.43 -12.08
C GLY A 178 2.23 -16.96 -12.20
N LYS A 179 1.39 -17.17 -11.17
CA LYS A 179 -0.02 -16.78 -11.16
C LYS A 179 -0.33 -15.68 -10.15
N VAL A 180 0.23 -15.78 -8.96
CA VAL A 180 0.10 -14.78 -7.89
C VAL A 180 1.38 -14.72 -7.08
N ASP A 181 1.66 -13.56 -6.50
CA ASP A 181 2.67 -13.38 -5.47
C ASP A 181 1.99 -13.25 -4.11
N SER A 182 2.60 -13.79 -3.05
CA SER A 182 2.09 -13.69 -1.69
C SER A 182 3.17 -13.29 -0.71
N TYR A 183 2.85 -12.38 0.20
CA TYR A 183 3.76 -11.90 1.23
C TYR A 183 3.00 -11.41 2.46
N PHE A 184 3.65 -11.39 3.60
CA PHE A 184 3.10 -10.83 4.82
C PHE A 184 3.30 -9.30 4.85
N SER A 185 2.23 -8.55 5.13
CA SER A 185 2.33 -7.11 5.45
C SER A 185 2.49 -6.87 6.96
N CYS A 186 2.05 -7.82 7.76
CA CYS A 186 2.32 -8.03 9.17
C CYS A 186 1.99 -9.49 9.49
N ASP A 187 2.30 -9.96 10.69
CA ASP A 187 2.12 -11.38 11.08
C ASP A 187 0.68 -11.90 10.89
N GLU A 188 -0.30 -11.03 10.96
CA GLU A 188 -1.72 -11.37 10.87
C GLU A 188 -2.34 -11.28 9.47
N LEU A 189 -1.60 -10.74 8.48
CA LEU A 189 -2.13 -10.40 7.16
C LEU A 189 -1.26 -10.96 6.04
N LEU A 190 -1.74 -11.99 5.33
CA LEU A 190 -1.12 -12.51 4.12
C LEU A 190 -1.78 -11.87 2.90
N GLU A 191 -1.05 -10.97 2.26
CA GLU A 191 -1.43 -10.30 1.02
C GLU A 191 -1.16 -11.20 -0.18
N ILE A 192 -2.12 -11.33 -1.09
CA ILE A 192 -1.99 -12.07 -2.35
C ILE A 192 -2.35 -11.13 -3.49
N VAL A 193 -1.45 -10.96 -4.44
CA VAL A 193 -1.53 -9.98 -5.53
C VAL A 193 -1.14 -10.62 -6.87
N ALA A 194 -1.38 -9.93 -7.97
CA ALA A 194 -0.89 -10.37 -9.27
C ALA A 194 0.65 -10.40 -9.31
N PRO A 195 1.26 -11.23 -10.18
CA PRO A 195 2.71 -11.38 -10.22
C PRO A 195 3.45 -10.08 -10.48
N GLY A 196 4.53 -9.86 -9.74
CA GLY A 196 5.37 -8.67 -9.86
C GLY A 196 4.73 -7.38 -9.33
N ILE A 197 3.65 -7.46 -8.57
CA ILE A 197 3.07 -6.31 -7.89
C ILE A 197 3.82 -6.06 -6.59
N SER A 198 4.41 -4.87 -6.50
CA SER A 198 5.04 -4.34 -5.28
C SER A 198 5.04 -2.81 -5.31
N LYS A 199 5.21 -2.17 -4.16
CA LYS A 199 5.39 -0.72 -4.08
C LYS A 199 6.59 -0.28 -4.93
N GLY A 200 7.69 -1.04 -4.92
CA GLY A 200 8.89 -0.75 -5.72
C GLY A 200 8.64 -0.77 -7.23
N ASN A 201 7.99 -1.82 -7.74
CA ASN A 201 7.68 -1.91 -9.18
C ASN A 201 6.70 -0.82 -9.63
N ALA A 202 5.76 -0.43 -8.78
CA ALA A 202 4.87 0.70 -9.07
C ALA A 202 5.61 2.04 -9.14
N ILE A 203 6.64 2.23 -8.31
CA ILE A 203 7.54 3.41 -8.38
C ILE A 203 8.23 3.47 -9.72
N ILE A 204 8.85 2.38 -10.17
CA ILE A 204 9.53 2.31 -11.48
C ILE A 204 8.56 2.73 -12.59
N ARG A 205 7.38 2.10 -12.64
CA ARG A 205 6.34 2.39 -13.65
C ARG A 205 5.91 3.86 -13.65
N LEU A 206 5.65 4.43 -12.47
CA LEU A 206 5.23 5.82 -12.35
C LEU A 206 6.36 6.79 -12.77
N CYS A 207 7.60 6.54 -12.35
CA CYS A 207 8.75 7.35 -12.73
C CYS A 207 9.01 7.32 -14.24
N GLU A 208 8.93 6.15 -14.88
CA GLU A 208 9.04 6.02 -16.34
C GLU A 208 7.97 6.85 -17.04
N GLN A 209 6.72 6.77 -16.61
CA GLN A 209 5.62 7.54 -17.20
C GLN A 209 5.77 9.05 -17.01
N LEU A 210 6.25 9.48 -15.86
CA LEU A 210 6.47 10.89 -15.54
C LEU A 210 7.84 11.41 -16.02
N GLN A 211 8.68 10.54 -16.57
CA GLN A 211 10.06 10.84 -17.01
C GLN A 211 10.91 11.42 -15.86
N ILE A 212 10.75 10.87 -14.66
CA ILE A 212 11.54 11.25 -13.48
C ILE A 212 12.73 10.31 -13.38
N PRO A 213 13.95 10.84 -13.34
CA PRO A 213 15.16 10.04 -13.26
C PRO A 213 15.33 9.42 -11.85
N PRO A 214 15.97 8.24 -11.72
CA PRO A 214 16.14 7.54 -10.46
C PRO A 214 16.70 8.40 -9.33
N GLU A 215 17.68 9.24 -9.62
CA GLU A 215 18.35 10.13 -8.67
C GLU A 215 17.43 11.20 -8.05
N ALA A 216 16.27 11.42 -8.63
CA ALA A 216 15.26 12.36 -8.12
C ALA A 216 14.20 11.68 -7.23
N THR A 217 14.33 10.38 -6.97
CA THR A 217 13.36 9.59 -6.23
C THR A 217 13.70 9.50 -4.74
N ILE A 218 12.69 9.68 -3.90
CA ILE A 218 12.79 9.61 -2.44
C ILE A 218 11.65 8.73 -1.96
N SER A 219 11.90 7.86 -0.99
CA SER A 219 10.84 7.11 -0.30
C SER A 219 10.92 7.28 1.20
N ALA A 220 9.77 7.19 1.87
CA ALA A 220 9.65 7.16 3.33
C ALA A 220 8.73 6.01 3.74
N GLY A 221 9.18 5.16 4.66
CA GLY A 221 8.46 3.98 5.13
C GLY A 221 8.95 3.49 6.48
N ASP A 222 8.21 2.56 7.09
CA ASP A 222 8.50 2.05 8.44
C ASP A 222 8.36 0.52 8.59
N ALA A 223 7.74 -0.19 7.63
CA ALA A 223 7.39 -1.60 7.76
C ALA A 223 7.86 -2.45 6.57
N ASP A 224 7.77 -3.79 6.71
CA ASP A 224 8.29 -4.76 5.74
C ASP A 224 7.72 -4.60 4.33
N ASN A 225 6.46 -4.20 4.21
CA ASN A 225 5.83 -3.93 2.91
C ASN A 225 6.42 -2.70 2.19
N ASP A 226 7.28 -1.90 2.86
CA ASP A 226 8.01 -0.76 2.29
C ASP A 226 9.39 -1.14 1.75
N ILE A 227 9.92 -2.32 2.10
CA ILE A 227 11.27 -2.73 1.71
C ILE A 227 11.48 -2.58 0.21
N SER A 228 10.54 -3.05 -0.59
CA SER A 228 10.64 -2.93 -2.06
C SER A 228 10.69 -1.47 -2.53
N MET A 229 9.98 -0.57 -1.86
CA MET A 229 9.97 0.87 -2.13
C MET A 229 11.31 1.51 -1.73
N LEU A 230 11.80 1.20 -0.52
CA LEU A 230 13.06 1.71 0.00
C LEU A 230 14.27 1.26 -0.85
N GLN A 231 14.25 0.02 -1.35
CA GLN A 231 15.31 -0.51 -2.22
C GLN A 231 15.29 0.06 -3.65
N THR A 232 14.14 0.57 -4.09
CA THR A 232 13.96 1.07 -5.47
C THR A 232 14.36 2.53 -5.62
N THR A 233 14.19 3.34 -4.59
CA THR A 233 14.45 4.78 -4.66
C THR A 233 15.91 5.13 -4.37
N HIS A 234 16.39 6.25 -4.94
CA HIS A 234 17.74 6.73 -4.71
C HIS A 234 17.97 7.16 -3.25
N THR A 235 17.00 7.84 -2.67
CA THR A 235 17.00 8.23 -1.26
C THR A 235 15.93 7.46 -0.52
N SER A 236 16.33 6.56 0.36
CA SER A 236 15.43 5.78 1.20
C SER A 236 15.46 6.30 2.63
N VAL A 237 14.29 6.74 3.10
CA VAL A 237 14.09 7.28 4.44
C VAL A 237 13.33 6.25 5.26
N VAL A 238 13.92 5.78 6.34
CA VAL A 238 13.25 4.93 7.33
C VAL A 238 12.86 5.79 8.51
N MET A 239 11.60 5.63 8.94
CA MET A 239 11.07 6.37 10.08
C MET A 239 11.70 5.92 11.38
N LYS A 240 11.90 6.86 12.34
CA LYS A 240 12.46 6.58 13.67
C LYS A 240 11.69 5.51 14.44
N ASN A 241 10.38 5.43 14.25
CA ASN A 241 9.50 4.45 14.89
C ASN A 241 9.52 3.06 14.23
N ALA A 242 10.23 2.90 13.11
CA ALA A 242 10.36 1.61 12.43
C ALA A 242 11.15 0.60 13.29
N ASP A 243 10.87 -0.69 13.07
CA ASP A 243 11.65 -1.73 13.71
C ASP A 243 13.13 -1.67 13.29
N PRO A 244 14.08 -2.02 14.18
CA PRO A 244 15.52 -1.87 13.92
C PRO A 244 16.02 -2.61 12.66
N HIS A 245 15.39 -3.70 12.24
CA HIS A 245 15.79 -4.41 11.01
C HIS A 245 15.57 -3.57 9.76
N MET A 246 14.60 -2.63 9.76
CA MET A 246 14.35 -1.72 8.66
C MET A 246 15.50 -0.75 8.40
N HIS A 247 16.34 -0.47 9.41
CA HIS A 247 17.50 0.42 9.28
C HIS A 247 18.50 -0.05 8.21
N ALA A 248 18.53 -1.35 7.90
CA ALA A 248 19.38 -1.90 6.84
C ALA A 248 19.01 -1.39 5.43
N TYR A 249 17.81 -0.86 5.24
CA TYR A 249 17.30 -0.35 3.96
C TYR A 249 17.37 1.18 3.85
N ALA A 250 17.87 1.87 4.88
CA ALA A 250 17.87 3.31 4.97
C ALA A 250 19.16 3.95 4.41
N THR A 251 19.03 4.96 3.56
CA THR A 251 20.08 5.97 3.37
C THR A 251 20.01 7.06 4.43
N TYR A 252 18.83 7.24 5.04
CA TYR A 252 18.59 8.16 6.13
C TYR A 252 17.52 7.62 7.09
N ILE A 253 17.76 7.75 8.39
CA ILE A 253 16.78 7.47 9.45
C ILE A 253 16.36 8.80 10.04
N THR A 254 15.05 9.06 10.14
CA THR A 254 14.54 10.32 10.69
C THR A 254 14.86 10.46 12.17
N GLU A 255 15.13 11.69 12.62
CA GLU A 255 15.26 12.01 14.04
C GLU A 255 13.90 12.10 14.74
N GLN A 256 12.87 12.38 13.96
CA GLN A 256 11.48 12.47 14.39
C GLN A 256 10.70 11.21 13.94
N ASP A 257 9.70 10.81 14.74
CA ASP A 257 8.79 9.71 14.39
C ASP A 257 7.55 10.20 13.61
N ASN A 258 6.62 9.28 13.34
CA ASN A 258 5.35 9.59 12.67
C ASN A 258 4.43 10.54 13.46
N ASN A 259 4.60 10.66 14.77
CA ASN A 259 3.84 11.57 15.63
C ASN A 259 4.45 12.99 15.71
N HIS A 260 5.70 13.16 15.22
CA HIS A 260 6.49 14.38 15.37
C HIS A 260 7.12 14.88 14.07
N ASP A 261 6.32 14.88 12.97
CA ASP A 261 6.71 15.47 11.68
C ASP A 261 7.89 14.80 10.96
N GLY A 262 8.10 13.47 11.13
CA GLY A 262 9.23 12.77 10.52
C GLY A 262 9.26 12.84 8.98
N VAL A 263 8.11 12.85 8.31
CA VAL A 263 8.07 13.04 6.84
C VAL A 263 8.42 14.46 6.43
N ALA A 264 8.03 15.47 7.22
CA ALA A 264 8.43 16.85 6.97
C ALA A 264 9.96 17.02 7.06
N GLU A 265 10.62 16.36 8.02
CA GLU A 265 12.07 16.33 8.14
C GLU A 265 12.72 15.83 6.83
N ALA A 266 12.21 14.73 6.27
CA ALA A 266 12.69 14.19 5.00
C ALA A 266 12.46 15.18 3.83
N ILE A 267 11.30 15.82 3.76
CA ILE A 267 10.97 16.82 2.74
C ILE A 267 11.92 18.01 2.82
N TYR A 268 12.13 18.59 4.02
CA TYR A 268 13.02 19.73 4.19
C TYR A 268 14.46 19.39 3.83
N LYS A 269 14.93 18.19 4.14
CA LYS A 269 16.30 17.78 3.90
C LYS A 269 16.59 17.45 2.44
N PHE A 270 15.65 16.82 1.75
CA PHE A 270 15.92 16.23 0.44
C PHE A 270 15.16 16.87 -0.73
N MET A 271 14.11 17.66 -0.48
CA MET A 271 13.28 18.25 -1.54
C MET A 271 13.36 19.79 -1.58
N LEU A 272 13.51 20.44 -0.44
CA LEU A 272 13.47 21.90 -0.31
C LEU A 272 14.85 22.53 -0.13
#